data_99460303582711fd151741a71a85f173
#
_entry.id   99460303582711fd151741a71a85f173
#
_cell.length_a   1.000
_cell.length_b   1.000
_cell.length_c   1.000
_cell.angle_alpha   90.00
_cell.angle_beta   90.00
_cell.angle_gamma   90.00
#
_symmetry.space_group_name_H-M   'P 1'
#
loop_
_entity.id
_entity.type
_entity.pdbx_description
1 polymer ?
#
loop_
_entity_poly.entity_id
_entity_poly.type
_entity_poly.pdbx_seq_one_letter_code
_entity_poly.pdbx_strand_id
1 'polypeptide(L)'
;MTGKEPTLKCVIAWSERRNLCALVADAIETKVGADDVRRLADDALAVFGAYEPSEIRDWLGGLLAEDESALVLEFERWSSLGPGVDSAWLTGRGH
;
A
#
# COMPACT_ATOMS: atom_id res chain seq x y z
N MET A 1 -12.54 -12.12 -19.97
CA MET A 1 -11.63 -12.54 -18.93
C MET A 1 -12.11 -12.13 -17.56
N THR A 2 -12.10 -13.03 -16.66
CA THR A 2 -12.47 -12.69 -15.31
C THR A 2 -11.34 -11.90 -14.65
N GLY A 3 -11.67 -10.77 -14.14
CA GLY A 3 -10.72 -10.03 -13.33
C GLY A 3 -10.47 -10.75 -12.03
N LYS A 4 -9.43 -10.38 -11.37
CA LYS A 4 -9.17 -10.83 -10.02
C LYS A 4 -10.13 -10.16 -9.06
N GLU A 5 -10.42 -10.82 -7.98
CA GLU A 5 -11.13 -10.17 -6.91
C GLU A 5 -10.22 -9.14 -6.25
N PRO A 6 -10.76 -7.99 -5.86
CA PRO A 6 -9.96 -7.00 -5.15
C PRO A 6 -9.50 -7.54 -3.79
N THR A 7 -8.26 -7.29 -3.45
CA THR A 7 -7.67 -7.72 -2.20
C THR A 7 -6.88 -6.58 -1.57
N LEU A 8 -6.56 -6.74 -0.30
CA LEU A 8 -5.74 -5.78 0.44
C LEU A 8 -4.27 -6.11 0.27
N LYS A 9 -3.48 -5.08 0.05
CA LYS A 9 -2.02 -5.18 0.03
C LYS A 9 -1.46 -4.19 1.03
N CYS A 10 -0.33 -4.55 1.61
CA CYS A 10 0.43 -3.66 2.45
C CYS A 10 1.71 -3.31 1.72
N VAL A 11 1.98 -2.03 1.59
CA VAL A 11 3.22 -1.55 1.00
C VAL A 11 4.04 -0.92 2.12
N ILE A 12 5.24 -1.43 2.30
CA ILE A 12 6.19 -0.89 3.26
C ILE A 12 7.32 -0.28 2.45
N ALA A 13 7.57 1.01 2.66
CA ALA A 13 8.60 1.73 1.90
C ALA A 13 9.38 2.62 2.85
N TRP A 14 10.70 2.52 2.80
CA TRP A 14 11.54 3.25 3.73
C TRP A 14 12.81 3.76 3.07
N SER A 15 13.30 4.85 3.64
CA SER A 15 14.52 5.51 3.19
C SER A 15 15.15 6.21 4.39
N GLU A 16 16.46 6.24 4.44
CA GLU A 16 17.16 6.98 5.48
C GLU A 16 17.26 8.48 5.15
N ARG A 17 16.89 8.89 3.95
CA ARG A 17 17.08 10.25 3.45
C ARG A 17 15.81 11.06 3.32
N ARG A 18 14.66 10.40 3.19
CA ARG A 18 13.41 11.11 2.92
C ARG A 18 12.21 10.27 3.35
N ASN A 19 11.04 10.89 3.38
CA ASN A 19 9.79 10.18 3.66
C ASN A 19 9.34 9.50 2.37
N LEU A 20 9.90 8.35 2.09
CA LEU A 20 9.62 7.62 0.87
C LEU A 20 8.17 7.15 0.81
N CYS A 21 7.61 6.75 1.94
CA CYS A 21 6.25 6.24 1.97
C CYS A 21 5.23 7.28 1.51
N ALA A 22 5.45 8.56 1.82
CA ALA A 22 4.55 9.62 1.35
C ALA A 22 4.59 9.74 -0.17
N LEU A 23 5.76 9.63 -0.78
CA LEU A 23 5.90 9.67 -2.23
C LEU A 23 5.26 8.45 -2.88
N VAL A 24 5.46 7.28 -2.27
CA VAL A 24 4.87 6.03 -2.75
C VAL A 24 3.35 6.11 -2.67
N ALA A 25 2.80 6.64 -1.58
CA ALA A 25 1.36 6.80 -1.43
C ALA A 25 0.79 7.68 -2.55
N ASP A 26 1.43 8.81 -2.84
CA ASP A 26 0.98 9.70 -3.91
C ASP A 26 1.02 9.00 -5.27
N ALA A 27 2.06 8.26 -5.55
CA ALA A 27 2.19 7.55 -6.80
C ALA A 27 1.11 6.48 -6.98
N ILE A 28 0.82 5.75 -5.91
CA ILE A 28 -0.21 4.71 -5.95
C ILE A 28 -1.60 5.32 -6.05
N GLU A 29 -1.87 6.41 -5.33
CA GLU A 29 -3.16 7.10 -5.42
C GLU A 29 -3.46 7.57 -6.84
N THR A 30 -2.45 7.96 -7.58
CA THR A 30 -2.60 8.34 -8.98
C THR A 30 -3.11 7.17 -9.83
N LYS A 31 -2.76 5.95 -9.46
CA LYS A 31 -3.15 4.75 -10.21
C LYS A 31 -4.49 4.18 -9.77
N VAL A 32 -4.77 4.19 -8.48
CA VAL A 32 -5.93 3.47 -7.94
C VAL A 32 -6.99 4.36 -7.32
N GLY A 33 -6.67 5.64 -7.11
CA GLY A 33 -7.59 6.55 -6.46
C GLY A 33 -7.35 6.63 -4.95
N ALA A 34 -7.60 7.80 -4.40
CA ALA A 34 -7.29 8.08 -2.99
C ALA A 34 -8.13 7.26 -2.01
N ASP A 35 -9.36 6.89 -2.40
CA ASP A 35 -10.25 6.14 -1.52
C ASP A 35 -9.75 4.73 -1.21
N ASP A 36 -8.92 4.18 -2.07
CA ASP A 36 -8.42 2.82 -1.95
C ASP A 36 -6.98 2.76 -1.45
N VAL A 37 -6.47 3.86 -0.93
CA VAL A 37 -5.14 3.94 -0.33
C VAL A 37 -5.26 4.55 1.05
N ARG A 38 -4.62 3.94 2.04
CA ARG A 38 -4.66 4.44 3.42
C ARG A 38 -3.33 4.23 4.11
N ARG A 39 -2.77 5.31 4.65
CA ARG A 39 -1.54 5.21 5.44
C ARG A 39 -1.81 4.45 6.72
N LEU A 40 -0.93 3.52 7.05
CA LEU A 40 -1.02 2.73 8.28
C LEU A 40 0.00 3.18 9.32
N ALA A 41 1.14 3.62 8.86
CA ALA A 41 2.23 4.08 9.71
C ALA A 41 3.14 4.96 8.87
N ASP A 42 4.22 5.47 9.47
CA ASP A 42 5.15 6.32 8.74
C ASP A 42 5.74 5.66 7.50
N ASP A 43 5.98 4.34 7.59
CA ASP A 43 6.62 3.59 6.51
C ASP A 43 5.68 2.60 5.82
N ALA A 44 4.39 2.60 6.16
CA ALA A 44 3.46 1.58 5.66
C ALA A 44 2.15 2.19 5.20
N LEU A 45 1.59 1.59 4.15
CA LEU A 45 0.27 1.95 3.67
C LEU A 45 -0.47 0.70 3.20
N ALA A 46 -1.79 0.79 3.16
CA ALA A 46 -2.65 -0.25 2.63
C ALA A 46 -3.21 0.19 1.29
N VAL A 47 -3.33 -0.74 0.36
CA VAL A 47 -3.90 -0.52 -0.96
C VAL A 47 -4.94 -1.60 -1.21
N PHE A 48 -6.11 -1.21 -1.66
CA PHE A 48 -7.17 -2.15 -2.00
C PHE A 48 -7.42 -2.12 -3.50
N GLY A 49 -7.53 -3.30 -4.11
CA GLY A 49 -7.85 -3.39 -5.52
C GLY A 49 -7.46 -4.73 -6.10
N ALA A 50 -7.79 -4.91 -7.37
CA ALA A 50 -7.55 -6.16 -8.10
C ALA A 50 -6.17 -6.17 -8.76
N TYR A 51 -5.17 -5.69 -8.07
CA TYR A 51 -3.80 -5.61 -8.56
C TYR A 51 -2.94 -6.66 -7.88
N GLU A 52 -1.99 -7.22 -8.63
CA GLU A 52 -1.00 -8.11 -8.04
C GLU A 52 0.05 -7.28 -7.29
N PRO A 53 0.66 -7.85 -6.25
CA PRO A 53 1.79 -7.17 -5.61
C PRO A 53 2.90 -6.79 -6.60
N SER A 54 3.15 -7.63 -7.60
CA SER A 54 4.18 -7.34 -8.61
C SER A 54 3.81 -6.14 -9.48
N GLU A 55 2.53 -5.92 -9.74
CA GLU A 55 2.10 -4.74 -10.48
C GLU A 55 2.39 -3.46 -9.71
N ILE A 56 2.07 -3.48 -8.41
CA ILE A 56 2.36 -2.33 -7.55
C ILE A 56 3.86 -2.08 -7.47
N ARG A 57 4.64 -3.15 -7.31
CA ARG A 57 6.09 -3.05 -7.32
C ARG A 57 6.60 -2.37 -8.60
N ASP A 58 6.04 -2.73 -9.73
CA ASP A 58 6.46 -2.17 -11.01
C ASP A 58 6.14 -0.67 -11.11
N TRP A 59 5.04 -0.23 -10.51
CA TRP A 59 4.74 1.21 -10.47
C TRP A 59 5.78 2.01 -9.70
N LEU A 60 6.47 1.37 -8.76
CA LEU A 60 7.43 2.02 -7.89
C LEU A 60 8.86 1.97 -8.42
N GLY A 61 9.09 1.19 -9.48
CA GLY A 61 10.45 0.92 -9.96
C GLY A 61 11.25 2.15 -10.36
N GLY A 62 10.58 3.18 -10.87
CA GLY A 62 11.25 4.42 -11.26
C GLY A 62 11.29 5.48 -10.15
N LEU A 63 10.70 5.20 -9.00
CA LEU A 63 10.56 6.15 -7.92
C LEU A 63 11.64 6.03 -6.85
N LEU A 64 12.14 4.82 -6.62
CA LEU A 64 13.09 4.54 -5.58
C LEU A 64 14.52 4.73 -6.06
N ALA A 65 15.36 5.29 -5.18
CA ALA A 65 16.80 5.33 -5.40
C ALA A 65 17.41 3.98 -5.03
N GLU A 66 18.68 3.77 -5.38
CA GLU A 66 19.36 2.49 -5.15
C GLU A 66 19.41 2.05 -3.69
N ASP A 67 19.45 3.02 -2.78
CA ASP A 67 19.54 2.76 -1.35
C ASP A 67 18.17 2.77 -0.66
N GLU A 68 17.09 2.82 -1.43
CA GLU A 68 15.73 2.83 -0.89
C GLU A 68 15.07 1.48 -1.16
N SER A 69 14.12 1.14 -0.29
CA SER A 69 13.49 -0.18 -0.36
C SER A 69 11.99 -0.10 -0.20
N ALA A 70 11.31 -1.02 -0.85
CA ALA A 70 9.88 -1.20 -0.69
C ALA A 70 9.54 -2.68 -0.75
N LEU A 71 8.50 -3.05 -0.02
CA LEU A 71 8.00 -4.42 0.02
C LEU A 71 6.49 -4.37 -0.14
N VAL A 72 5.94 -5.19 -1.03
CA VAL A 72 4.49 -5.26 -1.26
C VAL A 72 4.01 -6.65 -0.87
N LEU A 73 3.05 -6.70 0.03
CA LEU A 73 2.49 -7.94 0.54
C LEU A 73 0.98 -7.96 0.29
N GLU A 74 0.44 -9.09 -0.09
CA GLU A 74 -1.00 -9.29 -0.12
C GLU A 74 -1.42 -9.96 1.17
N PHE A 75 -2.55 -9.53 1.76
CA PHE A 75 -3.01 -10.12 3.01
C PHE A 75 -4.53 -10.22 3.04
N GLU A 76 -5.04 -11.20 3.79
CA GLU A 76 -6.46 -11.41 3.98
C GLU A 76 -6.87 -11.20 5.43
N ARG A 77 -6.01 -11.56 6.34
CA ARG A 77 -6.29 -11.48 7.77
C ARG A 77 -5.43 -10.42 8.42
N TRP A 78 -6.05 -9.70 9.32
CA TRP A 78 -5.34 -8.66 10.06
C TRP A 78 -6.02 -8.43 11.38
N SER A 79 -5.29 -7.87 12.31
CA SER A 79 -5.84 -7.28 13.51
C SER A 79 -5.05 -6.03 13.82
N SER A 80 -5.63 -5.14 14.58
CA SER A 80 -4.99 -3.88 14.87
C SER A 80 -5.03 -3.57 16.36
N LEU A 81 -4.06 -2.78 16.78
CA LEU A 81 -3.96 -2.32 18.15
C LEU A 81 -3.46 -0.88 18.11
N GLY A 82 -4.14 -0.02 18.85
CA GLY A 82 -3.74 1.36 18.95
C GLY A 82 -4.51 2.29 18.03
N PRO A 83 -4.48 3.59 18.30
CA PRO A 83 -5.30 4.56 17.57
C PRO A 83 -4.75 4.94 16.19
N GLY A 84 -3.55 4.54 15.86
CA GLY A 84 -2.92 4.91 14.59
C GLY A 84 -3.38 4.11 13.38
N VAL A 85 -4.12 3.02 13.59
CA VAL A 85 -4.58 2.15 12.50
C VAL A 85 -6.05 2.45 12.20
N ASP A 86 -6.35 2.70 10.93
CA ASP A 86 -7.71 2.95 10.49
C ASP A 86 -8.44 1.62 10.25
N SER A 87 -8.89 1.02 11.33
CA SER A 87 -9.57 -0.27 11.29
C SER A 87 -10.89 -0.22 10.50
N ALA A 88 -11.59 0.92 10.57
CA ALA A 88 -12.85 1.07 9.84
C ALA A 88 -12.63 1.03 8.34
N TRP A 89 -11.58 1.67 7.86
CA TRP A 89 -11.25 1.63 6.44
C TRP A 89 -10.90 0.20 5.99
N LEU A 90 -10.10 -0.50 6.78
CA LEU A 90 -9.72 -1.89 6.46
C LEU A 90 -10.93 -2.81 6.44
N THR A 91 -11.82 -2.68 7.43
CA THR A 91 -13.05 -3.50 7.48
C THR A 91 -13.93 -3.24 6.28
N GLY A 92 -14.04 -1.99 5.85
CA GLY A 92 -14.85 -1.63 4.70
C GLY A 92 -14.29 -2.14 3.37
N ARG A 93 -13.04 -2.58 3.36
CA ARG A 93 -12.35 -3.02 2.13
C ARG A 93 -12.21 -4.54 2.03
N GLY A 94 -12.94 -5.29 2.80
CA GLY A 94 -12.98 -6.71 2.54
C GLY A 94 -12.91 -7.61 3.76
N HIS A 95 -12.63 -7.09 4.89
CA HIS A 95 -12.51 -7.88 6.10
C HIS A 95 -12.87 -7.09 7.33
#